data_8e0a0ab74c0b4afe13b9bc3a0374cdfc
#
_entry.id   8e0a0ab74c0b4afe13b9bc3a0374cdfc
#
_cell.length_a   1.000
_cell.length_b   1.000
_cell.length_c   1.000
_cell.angle_alpha   90.00
_cell.angle_beta   90.00
_cell.angle_gamma   90.00
#
_symmetry.space_group_name_H-M   'P 1'
#
loop_
_entity.id
_entity.type
_entity.pdbx_description
1 polymer ?
#
loop_
_entity_poly.entity_id
_entity_poly.type
_entity_poly.pdbx_seq_one_letter_code
_entity_poly.pdbx_strand_id
1 'polypeptide(L)' 'MKKFEIKKKYYMTSICNSDCVWTYEVTARTEKTITLKELDSIGRTIKCRISKSSTDHEIVYPEGRYSMAPVLRATREI' A
#
# COMPACT_ATOMS: atom_id res chain seq x y z
N MET A 1 9.34 10.88 9.13
CA MET A 1 8.33 10.35 8.21
C MET A 1 8.42 8.84 8.16
N LYS A 2 7.30 8.18 8.34
CA LYS A 2 7.23 6.71 8.24
C LYS A 2 7.26 6.30 6.77
N LYS A 3 8.18 5.43 6.40
CA LYS A 3 8.36 4.97 5.02
C LYS A 3 8.06 3.48 4.89
N PHE A 4 7.64 3.07 3.70
CA PHE A 4 7.52 1.64 3.40
C PHE A 4 8.91 1.01 3.39
N GLU A 5 9.01 -0.16 4.00
CA GLU A 5 10.29 -0.89 4.07
C GLU A 5 10.20 -2.20 3.30
N ILE A 6 11.30 -2.57 2.64
CA ILE A 6 11.38 -3.82 1.90
C ILE A 6 11.25 -4.99 2.87
N LYS A 7 10.53 -6.02 2.46
CA LYS A 7 10.23 -7.24 3.23
C LYS A 7 9.25 -7.04 4.37
N LYS A 8 8.70 -5.85 4.52
CA LYS A 8 7.64 -5.58 5.49
C LYS A 8 6.28 -5.77 4.85
N LYS A 9 5.30 -6.09 5.66
CA LYS A 9 3.93 -6.32 5.22
C LYS A 9 3.02 -5.21 5.72
N TYR A 10 2.09 -4.79 4.86
CA TYR A 10 1.17 -3.71 5.17
C TYR A 10 -0.24 -4.13 4.76
N TYR A 11 -1.23 -3.51 5.38
CA TYR A 11 -2.62 -3.80 5.08
C TYR A 11 -3.41 -2.51 4.84
N MET A 12 -4.51 -2.64 4.10
CA MET A 12 -5.47 -1.56 3.92
C MET A 12 -6.88 -2.13 3.96
N THR A 13 -7.83 -1.29 4.34
CA THR A 13 -9.24 -1.67 4.37
C THR A 13 -10.01 -0.87 3.34
N SER A 14 -11.13 -1.44 2.88
CA SER A 14 -12.03 -0.71 1.99
C SER A 14 -12.69 0.44 2.74
N ILE A 15 -12.85 1.57 2.08
CA ILE A 15 -13.56 2.71 2.65
C ILE A 15 -15.03 2.37 2.87
N CYS A 16 -15.60 1.59 1.97
CA CYS A 16 -17.02 1.24 2.01
C CYS A 16 -17.33 0.00 2.85
N ASN A 17 -16.35 -0.85 3.09
CA ASN A 17 -16.56 -2.11 3.80
C ASN A 17 -15.31 -2.47 4.60
N SER A 18 -15.40 -2.29 5.91
CA SER A 18 -14.28 -2.53 6.82
C SER A 18 -13.90 -4.01 6.94
N ASP A 19 -14.76 -4.93 6.51
CA ASP A 19 -14.46 -6.35 6.49
C ASP A 19 -13.57 -6.75 5.30
N CYS A 20 -13.47 -5.87 4.31
CA CYS A 20 -12.64 -6.11 3.14
C CYS A 20 -11.24 -5.58 3.40
N VAL A 21 -10.30 -6.49 3.62
CA VAL A 21 -8.90 -6.15 3.93
C VAL A 21 -7.98 -6.70 2.87
N TRP A 22 -7.08 -5.86 2.38
CA TRP A 22 -6.02 -6.28 1.46
C TRP A 22 -4.69 -6.23 2.17
N THR A 23 -3.86 -7.26 1.99
CA THR A 23 -2.52 -7.32 2.55
C THR A 23 -1.49 -7.37 1.43
N TYR A 24 -0.38 -6.66 1.63
CA TYR A 24 0.68 -6.55 0.63
C TYR A 24 2.04 -6.63 1.31
N GLU A 25 3.01 -7.18 0.59
CA GLU A 25 4.40 -7.18 1.02
C GLU A 25 5.21 -6.31 0.07
N VAL A 26 6.05 -5.44 0.63
CA VAL A 26 6.95 -4.62 -0.19
C VAL A 26 8.15 -5.48 -0.59
N THR A 27 8.26 -5.79 -1.87
CA THR A 27 9.34 -6.63 -2.38
C THR A 27 10.51 -5.83 -2.92
N ALA A 28 10.26 -4.58 -3.34
CA ALA A 28 11.29 -3.67 -3.82
C ALA A 28 10.78 -2.24 -3.71
N ARG A 29 11.70 -1.29 -3.69
CA ARG A 29 11.32 0.12 -3.72
C ARG A 29 12.44 0.99 -4.22
N THR A 30 12.07 2.16 -4.75
CA THR A 30 12.98 3.27 -5.02
C THR A 30 12.51 4.46 -4.17
N GLU A 31 13.12 5.63 -4.36
CA GLU A 31 12.69 6.83 -3.63
C GLU A 31 11.23 7.21 -3.91
N LYS A 32 10.73 6.90 -5.11
CA LYS A 32 9.42 7.39 -5.55
C LYS A 32 8.43 6.29 -5.87
N THR A 33 8.86 5.04 -5.95
CA THR A 33 7.99 3.93 -6.30
C THR A 33 8.24 2.74 -5.40
N ILE A 34 7.21 1.91 -5.24
CA ILE A 34 7.34 0.64 -4.54
C ILE A 34 6.70 -0.47 -5.37
N THR A 35 7.22 -1.68 -5.20
CA THR A 35 6.64 -2.88 -5.78
C THR A 35 6.01 -3.68 -4.65
N LEU A 36 4.73 -3.95 -4.79
CA LEU A 36 3.93 -4.67 -3.80
C LEU A 36 3.54 -6.03 -4.35
N LYS A 37 3.57 -7.03 -3.49
CA LYS A 37 3.05 -8.35 -3.81
C LYS A 37 1.80 -8.57 -2.97
N GLU A 38 0.68 -8.88 -3.63
CA GLU A 38 -0.53 -9.25 -2.92
C GLU A 38 -0.30 -10.56 -2.17
N LEU A 39 -0.66 -10.58 -0.90
CA LEU A 39 -0.55 -11.77 -0.08
C LEU A 39 -1.84 -12.60 -0.12
N ASP A 40 -2.92 -12.00 -0.66
CA ASP A 40 -4.21 -12.65 -0.81
C ASP A 40 -4.31 -13.30 -2.18
N SER A 41 -5.12 -14.32 -2.28
CA SER A 41 -5.54 -14.98 -3.51
C SER A 41 -4.43 -15.22 -4.56
N ILE A 42 -4.26 -14.35 -5.53
CA ILE A 42 -3.44 -14.63 -6.72
C ILE A 42 -1.95 -14.32 -6.52
N GLY A 43 -1.60 -13.52 -5.53
CA GLY A 43 -0.21 -13.09 -5.33
C GLY A 43 0.30 -12.19 -6.44
N ARG A 44 -0.57 -11.34 -6.97
CA ARG A 44 -0.25 -10.42 -8.05
C ARG A 44 0.76 -9.37 -7.60
N THR A 45 1.71 -9.04 -8.46
CA THR A 45 2.69 -7.97 -8.20
C THR A 45 2.20 -6.66 -8.79
N ILE A 46 2.24 -5.61 -7.99
CA ILE A 46 1.78 -4.27 -8.37
C ILE A 46 2.90 -3.28 -8.13
N LYS A 47 3.18 -2.44 -9.11
CA LYS A 47 4.13 -1.36 -8.96
C LYS A 47 3.36 -0.04 -8.81
N CYS A 48 3.61 0.68 -7.71
CA CYS A 48 2.88 1.88 -7.37
C CYS A 48 3.82 3.05 -7.17
N ARG A 49 3.34 4.25 -7.51
CA ARG A 49 4.06 5.47 -7.24
C ARG A 49 3.72 5.95 -5.83
N ILE A 50 4.74 6.28 -5.04
CA ILE A 50 4.55 6.77 -3.69
C ILE A 50 4.02 8.21 -3.75
N SER A 51 2.94 8.45 -3.02
CA SER A 51 2.37 9.79 -2.88
C SER A 51 2.85 10.38 -1.55
N LYS A 52 3.26 11.65 -1.58
CA LYS A 52 3.70 12.37 -0.39
C LYS A 52 2.66 13.37 0.06
N SER A 53 1.39 13.06 -0.10
CA SER A 53 0.32 13.95 0.33
C SER A 53 0.19 14.05 1.85
N SER A 54 0.78 13.10 2.58
CA SER A 54 0.85 13.15 4.04
C SER A 54 2.25 13.55 4.49
N THR A 55 2.34 14.33 5.56
CA THR A 55 3.62 14.72 6.14
C THR A 55 4.17 13.67 7.12
N ASP A 56 3.32 12.75 7.57
CA ASP A 56 3.68 11.79 8.61
C ASP A 56 4.12 10.44 8.07
N HIS A 57 3.67 10.06 6.88
CA HIS A 57 3.95 8.74 6.32
C HIS A 57 3.75 8.72 4.82
N GLU A 58 4.37 7.75 4.18
CA GLU A 58 4.17 7.49 2.75
C GLU A 58 2.85 6.79 2.52
N ILE A 59 2.22 7.05 1.38
CA ILE A 59 0.99 6.39 0.97
C ILE A 59 1.09 5.98 -0.49
N VAL A 60 0.38 4.91 -0.84
CA VAL A 60 0.23 4.48 -2.23
C VAL A 60 -1.22 4.07 -2.48
N TYR A 61 -1.59 4.04 -3.76
CA TYR A 61 -2.92 3.63 -4.20
C TYR A 61 -2.80 2.37 -5.05
N PRO A 62 -2.71 1.18 -4.44
CA PRO A 62 -2.50 -0.06 -5.21
C PRO A 62 -3.60 -0.36 -6.23
N GLU A 63 -4.82 0.06 -5.95
CA GLU A 63 -5.96 -0.15 -6.83
C GLU A 63 -6.23 1.04 -7.74
N GLY A 64 -5.34 2.04 -7.74
CA GLY A 64 -5.48 3.23 -8.57
C GLY A 64 -6.09 4.40 -7.83
N ARG A 65 -6.06 5.56 -8.45
CA ARG A 65 -6.59 6.80 -7.87
C ARG A 65 -7.96 7.10 -8.45
N TYR A 66 -8.98 6.96 -7.64
CA TYR A 66 -10.34 7.31 -8.01
C TYR A 66 -11.08 7.72 -6.74
N SER A 67 -12.30 8.22 -6.90
CA SER A 67 -13.12 8.61 -5.75
C SER A 67 -13.30 7.44 -4.80
N MET A 68 -13.02 7.64 -3.51
CA MET A 68 -13.09 6.61 -2.47
C MET A 68 -12.13 5.44 -2.68
N ALA A 69 -11.02 5.67 -3.37
CA ALA A 69 -10.01 4.64 -3.56
C ALA A 69 -9.38 4.25 -2.22
N PRO A 70 -9.18 2.94 -1.96
CA PRO A 70 -8.47 2.54 -0.75
C PRO A 70 -7.00 2.96 -0.81
N VAL A 71 -6.46 3.31 0.34
CA VAL A 71 -5.09 3.83 0.47
C VAL A 71 -4.27 2.90 1.34
N LEU A 72 -3.11 2.49 0.84
CA LEU A 72 -2.15 1.73 1.64
C LEU A 72 -1.20 2.72 2.30
N ARG A 73 -1.09 2.65 3.61
CA ARG A 73 -0.30 3.58 4.41
C ARG A 73 0.87 2.87 5.07
N ALA A 74 2.02 3.55 5.13
CA ALA A 74 3.21 3.01 5.78
C ALA A 74 3.02 2.80 7.28
N THR A 75 2.02 3.44 7.88
CA THR A 75 1.70 3.27 9.30
C THR A 75 0.87 2.02 9.59
N ARG A 76 0.36 1.34 8.57
CA ARG A 76 -0.47 0.15 8.70
C ARG A 76 0.34 -1.12 8.46
N GLU A 77 1.43 -1.25 9.19
CA GLU A 77 2.28 -2.43 9.13
C GLU A 77 1.67 -3.57 9.94
N ILE A 78 1.75 -4.78 9.39
CA ILE A 78 1.30 -5.99 10.09
C ILE A 78 2.38 -6.44 11.07
#